data_3a976baa5e895f46bb1f803f83c34c2d
#
_entry.id   3a976baa5e895f46bb1f803f83c34c2d
#
_cell.length_a   1.000
_cell.length_b   1.000
_cell.length_c   1.000
_cell.angle_alpha   90.00
_cell.angle_beta   90.00
_cell.angle_gamma   90.00
#
_symmetry.space_group_name_H-M   'P 1'
#
loop_
_entity.id
_entity.type
_entity.pdbx_description
1 polymer ?
#
loop_
_entity_poly.entity_id
_entity_poly.type
_entity_poly.pdbx_seq_one_letter_code
_entity_poly.pdbx_strand_id
1 'polypeptide(L)'
;MTDFAPPTPQPAATRDGVGLDPLAGGFLPPYAERLDLIRPFPALSAEAMGAALLDEESGTDGSEPDGPDSGGRAAGAPFGGDAMAAMDAFNAPFGEAERTRATAEDREVDGPHGPVPVRVYRPEPGWRPPAPSPAAGGLRAGLVWYHGGAFIGGDLDMPEADAVARGLVTRTGATIVSVAYRLCNDGLTHHPVPHDDAWAAYLWAREHAAWLGIDSGRLAVGGASAGASIAAGVALRGRDDGAAPWQALLAYPVVHAGHWPAPSGELAARLADMPQVLRLPADILALMNENYLGGPARDAPPCAFVGDGNGAAADLTGYPPAYIENCENDDLRASGEAFARQLAGAGVDVEVVTCAGVPHGHLNAVGSPLTSRSLDRFAARLARAA
;
A
#
# COMPACT_ATOMS: atom_id res chain seq x y z
N MET A 1 27.83 38.06 -8.56
CA MET A 1 26.38 38.15 -8.25
C MET A 1 25.78 36.87 -8.76
N THR A 2 25.64 35.90 -7.87
CA THR A 2 24.99 34.61 -8.17
C THR A 2 23.51 34.81 -7.86
N ASP A 3 22.69 34.88 -8.93
CA ASP A 3 21.23 34.83 -8.80
C ASP A 3 20.80 33.54 -8.15
N PHE A 4 20.42 33.61 -6.89
CA PHE A 4 19.69 32.56 -6.23
C PHE A 4 18.25 32.57 -6.77
N ALA A 5 17.91 31.60 -7.59
CA ALA A 5 16.51 31.33 -7.93
C ALA A 5 15.74 31.04 -6.60
N PRO A 6 14.54 31.61 -6.44
CA PRO A 6 13.73 31.29 -5.24
C PRO A 6 13.46 29.80 -5.18
N PRO A 7 13.45 29.19 -3.98
CA PRO A 7 13.13 27.77 -3.84
C PRO A 7 11.75 27.49 -4.40
N THR A 8 11.65 26.45 -5.22
CA THR A 8 10.39 25.93 -5.75
C THR A 8 9.43 25.68 -4.58
N PRO A 9 8.17 26.12 -4.65
CA PRO A 9 7.22 25.89 -3.56
C PRO A 9 7.10 24.39 -3.30
N GLN A 10 7.37 24.00 -2.05
CA GLN A 10 7.21 22.61 -1.61
C GLN A 10 5.72 22.22 -1.71
N PRO A 11 5.38 21.04 -2.21
CA PRO A 11 4.00 20.56 -2.17
C PRO A 11 3.57 20.47 -0.71
N ALA A 12 2.63 21.32 -0.31
CA ALA A 12 1.97 21.17 0.96
C ALA A 12 1.02 19.96 0.87
N ALA A 13 1.13 19.01 1.82
CA ALA A 13 0.14 17.97 1.95
C ALA A 13 -1.23 18.61 2.18
N THR A 14 -2.18 18.35 1.29
CA THR A 14 -3.55 18.80 1.50
C THR A 14 -4.24 17.84 2.47
N ARG A 15 -4.76 18.37 3.58
CA ARG A 15 -5.68 17.61 4.43
C ARG A 15 -7.03 17.53 3.72
N ASP A 16 -7.60 16.32 3.59
CA ASP A 16 -8.93 16.21 3.02
C ASP A 16 -9.92 16.92 3.96
N GLY A 17 -10.63 17.93 3.43
CA GLY A 17 -11.54 18.78 4.17
C GLY A 17 -12.81 18.01 4.60
N VAL A 18 -12.65 17.06 5.53
CA VAL A 18 -13.75 16.37 6.17
C VAL A 18 -14.34 17.32 7.21
N GLY A 19 -15.55 17.82 6.99
CA GLY A 19 -16.28 18.67 7.93
C GLY A 19 -16.79 17.93 9.18
N LEU A 20 -16.03 16.92 9.66
CA LEU A 20 -16.30 16.19 10.88
C LEU A 20 -15.22 16.58 11.89
N ASP A 21 -15.63 17.09 13.04
CA ASP A 21 -14.72 17.33 14.15
C ASP A 21 -14.11 16.00 14.63
N PRO A 22 -12.79 15.87 14.72
CA PRO A 22 -12.16 14.68 15.25
C PRO A 22 -12.54 14.52 16.73
N LEU A 23 -13.08 13.34 17.08
CA LEU A 23 -13.28 12.92 18.45
C LEU A 23 -11.92 12.68 19.14
N ALA A 24 -11.93 12.36 20.42
CA ALA A 24 -10.71 12.17 21.23
C ALA A 24 -9.60 11.39 20.48
N GLY A 25 -8.37 11.91 20.53
CA GLY A 25 -7.21 11.30 19.87
C GLY A 25 -7.09 11.57 18.36
N GLY A 26 -7.92 12.47 17.79
CA GLY A 26 -7.80 12.84 16.38
C GLY A 26 -8.38 11.83 15.38
N PHE A 27 -9.02 10.77 15.85
CA PHE A 27 -9.73 9.81 14.99
C PHE A 27 -11.12 10.31 14.64
N LEU A 28 -11.57 9.96 13.44
CA LEU A 28 -12.94 10.20 13.00
C LEU A 28 -13.83 8.96 13.24
N PRO A 29 -15.16 9.15 13.40
CA PRO A 29 -16.07 8.02 13.28
C PRO A 29 -15.88 7.33 11.92
N PRO A 30 -15.93 6.01 11.84
CA PRO A 30 -16.29 5.05 12.89
C PRO A 30 -15.12 4.56 13.77
N TYR A 31 -13.88 4.95 13.49
CA TYR A 31 -12.71 4.48 14.27
C TYR A 31 -12.78 4.94 15.73
N ALA A 32 -13.11 6.22 15.98
CA ALA A 32 -13.18 6.78 17.32
C ALA A 32 -14.09 5.98 18.25
N GLU A 33 -15.17 5.42 17.73
CA GLU A 33 -16.17 4.64 18.49
C GLU A 33 -15.63 3.27 18.95
N ARG A 34 -14.53 2.79 18.35
CA ARG A 34 -13.94 1.49 18.61
C ARG A 34 -12.62 1.56 19.38
N LEU A 35 -12.09 2.77 19.63
CA LEU A 35 -10.78 2.91 20.28
C LEU A 35 -10.70 2.26 21.66
N ASP A 36 -11.79 2.27 22.43
CA ASP A 36 -11.82 1.69 23.77
C ASP A 36 -11.65 0.16 23.75
N LEU A 37 -11.92 -0.50 22.62
CA LEU A 37 -11.69 -1.93 22.47
C LEU A 37 -10.19 -2.27 22.53
N ILE A 38 -9.35 -1.39 22.03
CA ILE A 38 -7.92 -1.63 21.80
C ILE A 38 -6.99 -0.82 22.71
N ARG A 39 -7.49 0.25 23.38
CA ARG A 39 -6.66 1.07 24.30
C ARG A 39 -5.95 0.31 25.40
N PRO A 40 -6.51 -0.77 26.01
CA PRO A 40 -5.82 -1.49 27.09
C PRO A 40 -4.56 -2.23 26.64
N PHE A 41 -4.37 -2.44 25.35
CA PHE A 41 -3.30 -3.31 24.85
C PHE A 41 -2.03 -2.51 24.55
N PRO A 42 -0.83 -3.09 24.85
CA PRO A 42 0.45 -2.45 24.57
C PRO A 42 0.76 -2.43 23.07
N ALA A 43 1.77 -1.66 22.69
CA ALA A 43 2.37 -1.76 21.37
C ALA A 43 2.91 -3.18 21.14
N LEU A 44 2.98 -3.56 19.86
CA LEU A 44 3.71 -4.74 19.44
C LEU A 44 5.18 -4.62 19.91
N SER A 45 5.72 -5.67 20.50
CA SER A 45 7.12 -5.69 20.89
C SER A 45 8.00 -6.30 19.79
N ALA A 46 9.25 -5.87 19.72
CA ALA A 46 10.24 -6.44 18.80
C ALA A 46 10.45 -7.96 19.06
N GLU A 47 10.35 -8.40 20.33
CA GLU A 47 10.43 -9.82 20.70
C GLU A 47 9.26 -10.61 20.12
N ALA A 48 8.02 -10.12 20.27
CA ALA A 48 6.82 -10.77 19.74
C ALA A 48 6.83 -10.79 18.20
N MET A 49 7.27 -9.70 17.56
CA MET A 49 7.43 -9.64 16.11
C MET A 49 8.54 -10.60 15.64
N GLY A 50 9.68 -10.63 16.30
CA GLY A 50 10.77 -11.56 15.98
C GLY A 50 10.34 -13.01 16.11
N ALA A 51 9.57 -13.35 17.15
CA ALA A 51 9.00 -14.69 17.30
C ALA A 51 8.05 -15.05 16.15
N ALA A 52 7.18 -14.12 15.75
CA ALA A 52 6.25 -14.31 14.63
C ALA A 52 6.96 -14.48 13.27
N LEU A 53 8.13 -13.87 13.09
CA LEU A 53 8.96 -14.02 11.90
C LEU A 53 9.72 -15.34 11.83
N LEU A 54 9.96 -15.98 12.98
CA LEU A 54 10.74 -17.21 13.11
C LEU A 54 9.87 -18.46 13.33
N ASP A 55 8.55 -18.33 13.38
CA ASP A 55 7.63 -19.45 13.63
C ASP A 55 7.53 -20.34 12.38
N GLU A 56 8.45 -21.31 12.31
CA GLU A 56 8.57 -22.28 11.21
C GLU A 56 7.44 -23.32 11.19
N GLU A 57 6.61 -23.43 12.23
CA GLU A 57 5.58 -24.48 12.34
C GLU A 57 4.31 -24.19 11.51
N SER A 58 4.16 -23.01 10.93
CA SER A 58 2.95 -22.65 10.18
C SER A 58 2.94 -23.09 8.70
N GLY A 59 4.02 -23.68 8.20
CA GLY A 59 4.23 -23.95 6.77
C GLY A 59 4.12 -25.41 6.30
N THR A 60 4.01 -26.42 7.20
CA THR A 60 4.05 -27.82 6.77
C THR A 60 3.09 -28.73 7.53
N ASP A 61 1.80 -28.57 7.32
CA ASP A 61 0.89 -29.71 7.38
C ASP A 61 -0.11 -29.62 6.21
N GLY A 62 0.08 -30.52 5.25
CA GLY A 62 -0.75 -30.68 4.06
C GLY A 62 -2.12 -31.30 4.32
N SER A 63 -2.78 -30.97 5.43
CA SER A 63 -4.17 -31.31 5.68
C SER A 63 -5.09 -30.25 5.11
N GLU A 64 -5.90 -30.63 4.12
CA GLU A 64 -6.96 -29.79 3.57
C GLU A 64 -7.88 -29.29 4.69
N PRO A 65 -8.24 -27.99 4.71
CA PRO A 65 -9.20 -27.47 5.67
C PRO A 65 -10.61 -27.87 5.26
N ASP A 66 -11.25 -28.73 6.05
CA ASP A 66 -12.69 -29.01 5.96
C ASP A 66 -13.49 -27.76 6.42
N GLY A 67 -14.18 -27.08 5.49
CA GLY A 67 -15.31 -26.20 5.76
C GLY A 67 -15.18 -24.74 5.33
N PRO A 68 -16.29 -24.06 5.01
CA PRO A 68 -16.34 -22.72 4.40
C PRO A 68 -16.17 -21.55 5.38
N ASP A 69 -15.50 -21.74 6.53
CA ASP A 69 -15.38 -20.72 7.60
C ASP A 69 -13.93 -20.48 8.06
N SER A 70 -12.93 -20.83 7.25
CA SER A 70 -11.55 -20.57 7.57
C SER A 70 -11.15 -19.19 7.04
N GLY A 71 -11.46 -18.12 7.78
CA GLY A 71 -10.72 -16.87 7.71
C GLY A 71 -9.23 -17.19 7.91
N GLY A 72 -8.40 -16.87 6.92
CA GLY A 72 -6.99 -17.23 6.89
C GLY A 72 -6.30 -16.96 8.23
N ARG A 73 -5.86 -18.00 8.91
CA ARG A 73 -5.01 -17.89 10.09
C ARG A 73 -3.65 -17.35 9.61
N ALA A 74 -3.42 -16.08 9.86
CA ALA A 74 -2.09 -15.51 9.72
C ALA A 74 -1.11 -16.31 10.57
N ALA A 75 0.01 -16.70 9.98
CA ALA A 75 1.15 -17.29 10.68
C ALA A 75 1.50 -16.47 11.92
N GLY A 76 1.78 -17.15 13.04
CA GLY A 76 2.25 -16.65 14.33
C GLY A 76 1.73 -15.26 14.72
N ALA A 77 0.52 -15.18 15.28
CA ALA A 77 -0.04 -13.90 15.67
C ALA A 77 0.86 -13.19 16.70
N PRO A 78 1.42 -12.01 16.40
CA PRO A 78 2.37 -11.32 17.28
C PRO A 78 1.71 -10.75 18.56
N PHE A 79 0.39 -10.91 18.69
CA PHE A 79 -0.40 -10.45 19.84
C PHE A 79 -0.97 -11.65 20.62
N GLY A 80 -1.06 -11.54 21.95
CA GLY A 80 -1.81 -12.50 22.77
C GLY A 80 -3.29 -12.59 22.35
N GLY A 81 -3.96 -13.73 22.64
CA GLY A 81 -5.30 -14.02 22.16
C GLY A 81 -6.34 -12.91 22.42
N ASP A 82 -6.29 -12.24 23.58
CA ASP A 82 -7.23 -11.15 23.91
C ASP A 82 -6.97 -9.90 23.05
N ALA A 83 -5.71 -9.58 22.76
CA ALA A 83 -5.34 -8.46 21.90
C ALA A 83 -5.73 -8.74 20.44
N MET A 84 -5.57 -9.98 19.97
CA MET A 84 -6.04 -10.39 18.63
C MET A 84 -7.56 -10.24 18.51
N ALA A 85 -8.32 -10.76 19.46
CA ALA A 85 -9.79 -10.64 19.46
C ALA A 85 -10.24 -9.15 19.50
N ALA A 86 -9.53 -8.31 20.23
CA ALA A 86 -9.79 -6.87 20.26
C ALA A 86 -9.47 -6.19 18.92
N MET A 87 -8.37 -6.56 18.26
CA MET A 87 -8.00 -6.07 16.94
C MET A 87 -8.99 -6.54 15.87
N ASP A 88 -9.45 -7.81 15.93
CA ASP A 88 -10.50 -8.32 15.05
C ASP A 88 -11.81 -7.53 15.22
N ALA A 89 -12.19 -7.23 16.46
CA ALA A 89 -13.37 -6.41 16.76
C ALA A 89 -13.18 -4.95 16.30
N PHE A 90 -11.98 -4.40 16.43
CA PHE A 90 -11.64 -3.06 15.94
C PHE A 90 -11.71 -3.00 14.40
N ASN A 91 -11.21 -4.02 13.71
CA ASN A 91 -11.16 -4.13 12.26
C ASN A 91 -12.44 -4.72 11.65
N ALA A 92 -13.40 -5.17 12.46
CA ALA A 92 -14.66 -5.69 11.95
C ALA A 92 -15.32 -4.70 10.97
N PRO A 93 -16.09 -5.15 9.98
CA PRO A 93 -16.68 -4.26 8.98
C PRO A 93 -17.40 -3.07 9.62
N PHE A 94 -17.18 -1.88 9.06
CA PHE A 94 -17.79 -0.63 9.52
C PHE A 94 -19.18 -0.39 8.94
N GLY A 95 -19.61 -1.24 8.03
CA GLY A 95 -20.89 -1.19 7.36
C GLY A 95 -20.99 -2.26 6.27
N GLU A 96 -22.05 -2.19 5.47
CA GLU A 96 -22.17 -3.06 4.30
C GLU A 96 -21.04 -2.80 3.30
N ALA A 97 -20.50 -3.87 2.73
CA ALA A 97 -19.55 -3.77 1.64
C ALA A 97 -20.17 -3.04 0.44
N GLU A 98 -19.37 -2.20 -0.21
CA GLU A 98 -19.81 -1.48 -1.40
C GLU A 98 -20.24 -2.47 -2.50
N ARG A 99 -21.39 -2.21 -3.13
CA ARG A 99 -21.80 -2.98 -4.32
C ARG A 99 -20.90 -2.64 -5.48
N THR A 100 -20.16 -3.62 -5.94
CA THR A 100 -19.20 -3.46 -7.04
C THR A 100 -19.73 -4.02 -8.35
N ARG A 101 -19.17 -3.56 -9.46
CA ARG A 101 -19.46 -3.95 -10.83
C ARG A 101 -18.22 -4.51 -11.53
N ALA A 102 -17.50 -5.36 -10.81
CA ALA A 102 -16.26 -5.97 -11.26
C ALA A 102 -16.37 -7.50 -11.31
N THR A 103 -15.90 -8.08 -12.39
CA THR A 103 -15.57 -9.51 -12.48
C THR A 103 -14.12 -9.70 -12.06
N ALA A 104 -13.77 -10.87 -11.53
CA ALA A 104 -12.41 -11.26 -11.17
C ALA A 104 -12.06 -12.59 -11.83
N GLU A 105 -10.80 -12.74 -12.25
CA GLU A 105 -10.27 -13.96 -12.87
C GLU A 105 -8.84 -14.18 -12.35
N ASP A 106 -8.60 -15.34 -11.75
CA ASP A 106 -7.28 -15.73 -11.23
C ASP A 106 -6.42 -16.28 -12.37
N ARG A 107 -5.13 -15.94 -12.37
CA ARG A 107 -4.12 -16.36 -13.35
C ARG A 107 -2.77 -16.52 -12.68
N GLU A 108 -1.88 -17.16 -13.40
CA GLU A 108 -0.45 -17.23 -13.07
C GLU A 108 0.34 -16.48 -14.13
N VAL A 109 1.38 -15.79 -13.70
CA VAL A 109 2.35 -15.08 -14.52
C VAL A 109 3.71 -15.71 -14.31
N ASP A 110 4.46 -15.93 -15.38
CA ASP A 110 5.83 -16.43 -15.28
C ASP A 110 6.71 -15.40 -14.57
N GLY A 111 7.33 -15.80 -13.46
CA GLY A 111 8.28 -14.99 -12.70
C GLY A 111 9.64 -15.67 -12.61
N PRO A 112 10.71 -14.93 -12.28
CA PRO A 112 12.07 -15.47 -12.22
C PRO A 112 12.28 -16.51 -11.11
N HIS A 113 11.40 -16.49 -10.10
CA HIS A 113 11.42 -17.43 -8.97
C HIS A 113 10.31 -18.47 -9.04
N GLY A 114 9.64 -18.62 -10.19
CA GLY A 114 8.48 -19.48 -10.42
C GLY A 114 7.18 -18.70 -10.65
N PRO A 115 6.04 -19.37 -10.83
CA PRO A 115 4.77 -18.71 -11.12
C PRO A 115 4.39 -17.71 -10.05
N VAL A 116 3.82 -16.58 -10.47
CA VAL A 116 3.29 -15.50 -9.60
C VAL A 116 1.78 -15.46 -9.78
N PRO A 117 0.99 -15.76 -8.74
CA PRO A 117 -0.46 -15.65 -8.85
C PRO A 117 -0.87 -14.18 -8.96
N VAL A 118 -1.83 -13.92 -9.85
CA VAL A 118 -2.42 -12.60 -10.04
C VAL A 118 -3.93 -12.74 -10.17
N ARG A 119 -4.68 -11.71 -9.76
CA ARG A 119 -6.11 -11.60 -10.00
C ARG A 119 -6.40 -10.40 -10.87
N VAL A 120 -7.04 -10.66 -12.01
CA VAL A 120 -7.42 -9.63 -13.01
C VAL A 120 -8.86 -9.23 -12.80
N TYR A 121 -9.08 -7.97 -12.47
CA TYR A 121 -10.40 -7.38 -12.29
C TYR A 121 -10.77 -6.54 -13.51
N ARG A 122 -11.97 -6.76 -14.03
CA ARG A 122 -12.52 -6.03 -15.18
C ARG A 122 -13.96 -5.59 -14.89
N PRO A 123 -14.47 -4.53 -15.55
CA PRO A 123 -15.86 -4.16 -15.43
C PRO A 123 -16.77 -5.28 -15.93
N GLU A 124 -17.91 -5.48 -15.27
CA GLU A 124 -18.97 -6.38 -15.74
C GLU A 124 -19.35 -6.01 -17.17
N PRO A 125 -19.68 -7.01 -18.03
CA PRO A 125 -20.14 -6.76 -19.39
C PRO A 125 -21.31 -5.77 -19.43
N GLY A 126 -21.17 -4.71 -20.22
CA GLY A 126 -22.19 -3.67 -20.35
C GLY A 126 -22.17 -2.59 -19.27
N TRP A 127 -21.35 -2.74 -18.21
CA TRP A 127 -21.20 -1.70 -17.20
C TRP A 127 -20.51 -0.46 -17.78
N ARG A 128 -21.03 0.72 -17.45
CA ARG A 128 -20.44 2.02 -17.80
C ARG A 128 -20.16 2.78 -16.49
N PRO A 129 -18.89 3.06 -16.16
CA PRO A 129 -18.54 3.78 -14.95
C PRO A 129 -19.05 5.22 -15.00
N PRO A 130 -19.31 5.84 -13.82
CA PRO A 130 -19.74 7.22 -13.73
C PRO A 130 -18.67 8.24 -14.19
N ALA A 131 -17.40 7.88 -14.05
CA ALA A 131 -16.25 8.67 -14.52
C ALA A 131 -15.43 7.81 -15.50
N PRO A 132 -15.84 7.69 -16.76
CA PRO A 132 -15.12 6.87 -17.71
C PRO A 132 -13.73 7.47 -17.94
N SER A 133 -12.71 6.62 -17.84
CA SER A 133 -11.37 6.97 -18.24
C SER A 133 -11.37 7.32 -19.74
N PRO A 134 -10.95 8.53 -20.14
CA PRO A 134 -10.91 8.87 -21.55
C PRO A 134 -9.82 8.02 -22.24
N ALA A 135 -10.23 7.17 -23.15
CA ALA A 135 -9.30 6.42 -23.99
C ALA A 135 -9.85 6.33 -25.41
N ALA A 136 -8.99 6.53 -26.39
CA ALA A 136 -9.31 6.27 -27.79
C ALA A 136 -9.52 4.76 -28.00
N GLY A 137 -10.49 4.37 -28.84
CA GLY A 137 -10.67 2.97 -29.22
C GLY A 137 -11.23 2.03 -28.16
N GLY A 138 -11.80 2.54 -27.05
CA GLY A 138 -12.41 1.71 -26.00
C GLY A 138 -11.41 1.11 -24.99
N LEU A 139 -10.13 1.40 -25.11
CA LEU A 139 -9.12 1.04 -24.13
C LEU A 139 -9.26 1.91 -22.87
N ARG A 140 -8.71 1.46 -21.74
CA ARG A 140 -8.87 2.09 -20.41
C ARG A 140 -7.54 2.20 -19.69
N ALA A 141 -7.49 2.94 -18.59
CA ALA A 141 -6.34 2.88 -17.70
C ALA A 141 -6.21 1.47 -17.10
N GLY A 142 -4.98 1.08 -16.80
CA GLY A 142 -4.66 -0.12 -16.03
C GLY A 142 -3.93 0.23 -14.75
N LEU A 143 -4.03 -0.63 -13.75
CA LEU A 143 -3.27 -0.53 -12.51
C LEU A 143 -2.80 -1.92 -12.10
N VAL A 144 -1.50 -2.08 -11.86
CA VAL A 144 -0.97 -3.23 -11.15
C VAL A 144 -0.90 -2.85 -9.68
N TRP A 145 -1.56 -3.65 -8.82
CA TRP A 145 -1.76 -3.34 -7.40
C TRP A 145 -1.11 -4.38 -6.51
N TYR A 146 -0.36 -3.91 -5.50
CA TYR A 146 0.33 -4.74 -4.52
C TYR A 146 -0.26 -4.48 -3.13
N HIS A 147 -0.70 -5.54 -2.46
CA HIS A 147 -1.30 -5.45 -1.12
C HIS A 147 -0.26 -5.15 -0.04
N GLY A 148 -0.70 -4.70 1.13
CA GLY A 148 0.13 -4.53 2.32
C GLY A 148 0.35 -5.83 3.08
N GLY A 149 0.77 -5.72 4.35
CA GLY A 149 1.02 -6.88 5.23
C GLY A 149 2.47 -7.02 5.64
N ALA A 150 3.22 -5.91 5.72
CA ALA A 150 4.59 -5.88 6.26
C ALA A 150 5.59 -6.80 5.54
N PHE A 151 5.32 -7.15 4.28
CA PHE A 151 6.03 -8.14 3.47
C PHE A 151 5.93 -9.60 3.96
N ILE A 152 5.24 -9.86 5.07
CA ILE A 152 5.13 -11.19 5.70
C ILE A 152 3.71 -11.77 5.70
N GLY A 153 2.72 -10.97 5.32
CA GLY A 153 1.31 -11.37 5.28
C GLY A 153 0.55 -10.69 4.16
N GLY A 154 -0.73 -11.03 4.07
CA GLY A 154 -1.62 -10.53 3.03
C GLY A 154 -1.77 -11.51 1.88
N ASP A 155 -2.87 -11.36 1.16
CA ASP A 155 -3.24 -12.16 0.01
C ASP A 155 -4.18 -11.40 -0.94
N LEU A 156 -4.66 -12.07 -1.99
CA LEU A 156 -5.58 -11.47 -2.98
C LEU A 156 -7.02 -11.29 -2.45
N ASP A 157 -7.37 -11.91 -1.31
CA ASP A 157 -8.72 -11.89 -0.74
C ASP A 157 -8.87 -10.83 0.35
N MET A 158 -7.75 -10.28 0.86
CA MET A 158 -7.82 -9.21 1.84
C MET A 158 -8.51 -7.96 1.27
N PRO A 159 -9.26 -7.18 2.09
CA PRO A 159 -9.99 -6.01 1.60
C PRO A 159 -9.13 -4.98 0.88
N GLU A 160 -7.91 -4.77 1.31
CA GLU A 160 -6.94 -3.86 0.69
C GLU A 160 -6.51 -4.30 -0.72
N ALA A 161 -6.65 -5.59 -1.05
CA ALA A 161 -6.45 -6.13 -2.39
C ALA A 161 -7.78 -6.21 -3.17
N ASP A 162 -8.75 -7.05 -2.72
CA ASP A 162 -9.98 -7.34 -3.47
C ASP A 162 -10.97 -6.17 -3.47
N ALA A 163 -11.30 -5.60 -2.30
CA ALA A 163 -12.29 -4.54 -2.24
C ALA A 163 -11.79 -3.25 -2.90
N VAL A 164 -10.49 -2.92 -2.76
CA VAL A 164 -9.86 -1.80 -3.45
C VAL A 164 -9.93 -2.00 -4.97
N ALA A 165 -9.51 -3.15 -5.48
CA ALA A 165 -9.55 -3.43 -6.91
C ALA A 165 -10.97 -3.34 -7.48
N ARG A 166 -11.95 -3.99 -6.86
CA ARG A 166 -13.37 -3.93 -7.27
C ARG A 166 -13.95 -2.53 -7.20
N GLY A 167 -13.62 -1.79 -6.16
CA GLY A 167 -14.06 -0.41 -5.97
C GLY A 167 -13.53 0.51 -7.06
N LEU A 168 -12.26 0.39 -7.44
CA LEU A 168 -11.63 1.17 -8.51
C LEU A 168 -12.18 0.81 -9.89
N VAL A 169 -12.36 -0.50 -10.19
CA VAL A 169 -13.02 -0.94 -11.43
C VAL A 169 -14.42 -0.34 -11.54
N THR A 170 -15.18 -0.37 -10.46
CA THR A 170 -16.57 0.15 -10.46
C THR A 170 -16.61 1.65 -10.75
N ARG A 171 -15.66 2.43 -10.22
CA ARG A 171 -15.61 3.89 -10.38
C ARG A 171 -15.12 4.32 -11.76
N THR A 172 -14.13 3.60 -12.31
CA THR A 172 -13.35 4.05 -13.47
C THR A 172 -13.53 3.17 -14.71
N GLY A 173 -13.91 1.91 -14.51
CA GLY A 173 -13.85 0.87 -15.53
C GLY A 173 -12.42 0.47 -15.92
N ALA A 174 -11.40 0.90 -15.17
CA ALA A 174 -10.03 0.45 -15.37
C ALA A 174 -9.91 -1.07 -15.19
N THR A 175 -8.89 -1.67 -15.79
CA THR A 175 -8.48 -3.04 -15.46
C THR A 175 -7.46 -2.99 -14.35
N ILE A 176 -7.67 -3.78 -13.28
CA ILE A 176 -6.75 -3.88 -12.15
C ILE A 176 -6.15 -5.29 -12.15
N VAL A 177 -4.84 -5.39 -11.98
CA VAL A 177 -4.11 -6.64 -11.78
C VAL A 177 -3.56 -6.64 -10.37
N SER A 178 -4.19 -7.36 -9.46
CA SER A 178 -3.72 -7.53 -8.08
C SER A 178 -2.74 -8.70 -8.03
N VAL A 179 -1.63 -8.55 -7.30
CA VAL A 179 -0.49 -9.46 -7.34
C VAL A 179 -0.25 -10.10 -5.98
N ALA A 180 -0.24 -11.44 -5.93
CA ALA A 180 0.22 -12.20 -4.77
C ALA A 180 1.73 -12.44 -4.89
N TYR A 181 2.53 -11.43 -4.56
CA TYR A 181 3.97 -11.55 -4.49
C TYR A 181 4.40 -12.45 -3.32
N ARG A 182 5.53 -13.14 -3.42
CA ARG A 182 6.05 -14.00 -2.36
C ARG A 182 6.30 -13.21 -1.08
N LEU A 183 5.94 -13.81 0.04
CA LEU A 183 6.07 -13.21 1.37
C LEU A 183 7.38 -13.62 2.03
N CYS A 184 7.92 -12.75 2.88
CA CYS A 184 9.15 -12.95 3.64
C CYS A 184 8.82 -13.55 5.02
N ASN A 185 8.09 -14.66 5.06
CA ASN A 185 7.58 -15.30 6.27
C ASN A 185 8.08 -16.72 6.50
N ASP A 186 9.07 -17.16 5.71
CA ASP A 186 9.66 -18.50 5.75
C ASP A 186 11.13 -18.49 6.21
N GLY A 187 11.66 -17.33 6.62
CA GLY A 187 13.07 -17.16 7.01
C GLY A 187 14.08 -17.28 5.85
N LEU A 188 13.62 -17.49 4.61
CA LEU A 188 14.44 -17.73 3.42
C LEU A 188 14.17 -16.73 2.31
N THR A 189 12.90 -16.31 2.18
CA THR A 189 12.45 -15.37 1.16
C THR A 189 12.71 -13.94 1.60
N HIS A 190 13.52 -13.21 0.84
CA HIS A 190 13.89 -11.83 1.09
C HIS A 190 13.94 -11.05 -0.23
N HIS A 191 14.12 -9.73 -0.16
CA HIS A 191 14.47 -8.93 -1.34
C HIS A 191 15.69 -9.55 -2.05
N PRO A 192 15.67 -9.71 -3.41
CA PRO A 192 14.73 -9.07 -4.34
C PRO A 192 13.48 -9.91 -4.69
N VAL A 193 13.24 -11.07 -4.09
CA VAL A 193 12.22 -12.03 -4.53
C VAL A 193 10.81 -11.41 -4.63
N PRO A 194 10.24 -10.74 -3.59
CA PRO A 194 8.92 -10.10 -3.71
C PRO A 194 8.89 -8.98 -4.75
N HIS A 195 9.99 -8.24 -4.88
CA HIS A 195 10.11 -7.17 -5.86
C HIS A 195 10.22 -7.71 -7.30
N ASP A 196 10.90 -8.82 -7.50
CA ASP A 196 11.01 -9.48 -8.80
C ASP A 196 9.67 -10.07 -9.26
N ASP A 197 8.89 -10.66 -8.35
CA ASP A 197 7.53 -11.11 -8.62
C ASP A 197 6.63 -9.94 -9.05
N ALA A 198 6.71 -8.83 -8.32
CA ALA A 198 5.96 -7.62 -8.62
C ALA A 198 6.35 -7.02 -9.99
N TRP A 199 7.64 -7.00 -10.28
CA TRP A 199 8.17 -6.55 -11.55
C TRP A 199 7.72 -7.44 -12.71
N ALA A 200 7.78 -8.78 -12.56
CA ALA A 200 7.30 -9.72 -13.56
C ALA A 200 5.83 -9.53 -13.88
N ALA A 201 4.99 -9.35 -12.86
CA ALA A 201 3.56 -9.07 -13.03
C ALA A 201 3.30 -7.73 -13.74
N TYR A 202 4.08 -6.68 -13.45
CA TYR A 202 4.00 -5.41 -14.16
C TYR A 202 4.38 -5.54 -15.64
N LEU A 203 5.48 -6.22 -15.95
CA LEU A 203 5.91 -6.44 -17.33
C LEU A 203 4.88 -7.27 -18.10
N TRP A 204 4.35 -8.32 -17.48
CA TRP A 204 3.28 -9.12 -18.06
C TRP A 204 2.03 -8.27 -18.38
N ALA A 205 1.59 -7.43 -17.44
CA ALA A 205 0.45 -6.55 -17.67
C ALA A 205 0.70 -5.57 -18.81
N ARG A 206 1.93 -5.05 -18.94
CA ARG A 206 2.35 -4.16 -20.02
C ARG A 206 2.37 -4.87 -21.38
N GLU A 207 2.92 -6.08 -21.45
CA GLU A 207 2.96 -6.88 -22.67
C GLU A 207 1.57 -7.27 -23.14
N HIS A 208 0.69 -7.62 -22.19
CA HIS A 208 -0.68 -8.05 -22.48
C HIS A 208 -1.71 -6.92 -22.41
N ALA A 209 -1.29 -5.64 -22.43
CA ALA A 209 -2.16 -4.48 -22.25
C ALA A 209 -3.38 -4.51 -23.20
N ALA A 210 -3.19 -4.83 -24.47
CA ALA A 210 -4.27 -4.92 -25.46
C ALA A 210 -5.30 -5.99 -25.10
N TRP A 211 -4.85 -7.18 -24.66
CA TRP A 211 -5.74 -8.27 -24.21
C TRP A 211 -6.46 -7.90 -22.91
N LEU A 212 -5.78 -7.18 -22.02
CA LEU A 212 -6.35 -6.64 -20.78
C LEU A 212 -7.34 -5.48 -21.03
N GLY A 213 -7.42 -4.94 -22.26
CA GLY A 213 -8.19 -3.76 -22.58
C GLY A 213 -7.58 -2.46 -22.01
N ILE A 214 -6.28 -2.48 -21.75
CA ILE A 214 -5.52 -1.37 -21.18
C ILE A 214 -4.86 -0.56 -22.32
N ASP A 215 -4.93 0.75 -22.20
CA ASP A 215 -4.07 1.66 -22.96
C ASP A 215 -2.64 1.55 -22.42
N SER A 216 -1.71 1.06 -23.22
CA SER A 216 -0.32 0.82 -22.81
C SER A 216 0.41 2.09 -22.31
N GLY A 217 -0.02 3.28 -22.74
CA GLY A 217 0.46 4.55 -22.23
C GLY A 217 -0.16 4.95 -20.88
N ARG A 218 -1.10 4.17 -20.36
CA ARG A 218 -1.86 4.47 -19.13
C ARG A 218 -1.88 3.29 -18.16
N LEU A 219 -0.81 2.51 -18.11
CA LEU A 219 -0.59 1.48 -17.10
C LEU A 219 0.14 2.09 -15.90
N ALA A 220 -0.54 2.16 -14.78
CA ALA A 220 0.00 2.62 -13.49
C ALA A 220 0.45 1.42 -12.65
N VAL A 221 1.28 1.71 -11.64
CA VAL A 221 1.54 0.82 -10.52
C VAL A 221 1.02 1.45 -9.23
N GLY A 222 0.65 0.63 -8.26
CA GLY A 222 0.25 1.14 -6.96
C GLY A 222 0.20 0.05 -5.92
N GLY A 223 0.01 0.46 -4.68
CA GLY A 223 -0.08 -0.48 -3.57
C GLY A 223 -0.30 0.24 -2.25
N ALA A 224 -0.38 -0.55 -1.19
CA ALA A 224 -0.62 -0.06 0.15
C ALA A 224 0.44 -0.58 1.11
N SER A 225 0.93 0.28 2.03
CA SER A 225 1.92 -0.10 3.05
C SER A 225 3.18 -0.74 2.43
N ALA A 226 3.51 -1.97 2.77
CA ALA A 226 4.58 -2.76 2.15
C ALA A 226 4.42 -2.87 0.62
N GLY A 227 3.18 -3.05 0.13
CA GLY A 227 2.90 -3.07 -1.30
C GLY A 227 3.14 -1.73 -1.98
N ALA A 228 2.96 -0.61 -1.27
CA ALA A 228 3.32 0.71 -1.78
C ALA A 228 4.85 0.90 -1.88
N SER A 229 5.61 0.29 -0.97
CA SER A 229 7.08 0.23 -1.08
C SER A 229 7.51 -0.54 -2.33
N ILE A 230 6.91 -1.72 -2.54
CA ILE A 230 7.13 -2.53 -3.75
C ILE A 230 6.76 -1.73 -5.01
N ALA A 231 5.59 -1.08 -5.04
CA ALA A 231 5.15 -0.26 -6.16
C ALA A 231 6.13 0.88 -6.46
N ALA A 232 6.64 1.55 -5.41
CA ALA A 232 7.63 2.61 -5.56
C ALA A 232 8.93 2.08 -6.18
N GLY A 233 9.40 0.91 -5.74
CA GLY A 233 10.57 0.25 -6.30
C GLY A 233 10.38 -0.18 -7.76
N VAL A 234 9.21 -0.75 -8.09
CA VAL A 234 8.84 -1.11 -9.48
C VAL A 234 8.82 0.14 -10.37
N ALA A 235 8.31 1.26 -9.88
CA ALA A 235 8.30 2.52 -10.62
C ALA A 235 9.71 3.05 -10.89
N LEU A 236 10.61 2.96 -9.89
CA LEU A 236 12.02 3.34 -10.04
C LEU A 236 12.72 2.44 -11.07
N ARG A 237 12.60 1.12 -10.93
CA ARG A 237 13.15 0.13 -11.86
C ARG A 237 12.61 0.33 -13.28
N GLY A 238 11.31 0.61 -13.40
CA GLY A 238 10.68 0.87 -14.71
C GLY A 238 11.25 2.10 -15.40
N ARG A 239 11.56 3.17 -14.66
CA ARG A 239 12.29 4.33 -15.19
C ARG A 239 13.67 3.93 -15.72
N ASP A 240 14.41 3.17 -14.92
CA ASP A 240 15.80 2.80 -15.23
C ASP A 240 15.88 1.83 -16.43
N ASP A 241 14.94 0.91 -16.54
CA ASP A 241 14.84 -0.09 -17.60
C ASP A 241 14.08 0.40 -18.84
N GLY A 242 13.67 1.66 -18.91
CA GLY A 242 12.91 2.22 -20.05
C GLY A 242 11.48 1.65 -20.17
N ALA A 243 10.92 1.17 -19.08
CA ALA A 243 9.59 0.60 -18.96
C ALA A 243 8.76 1.33 -17.88
N ALA A 244 8.95 2.64 -17.74
CA ALA A 244 8.29 3.44 -16.72
C ALA A 244 6.76 3.26 -16.73
N PRO A 245 6.11 3.09 -15.57
CA PRO A 245 4.66 3.17 -15.49
C PRO A 245 4.20 4.61 -15.74
N TRP A 246 2.94 4.76 -16.13
CA TRP A 246 2.33 6.06 -16.33
C TRP A 246 2.34 6.92 -15.06
N GLN A 247 2.07 6.31 -13.91
CA GLN A 247 2.16 6.95 -12.59
C GLN A 247 2.28 5.90 -11.47
N ALA A 248 2.68 6.34 -10.28
CA ALA A 248 2.68 5.54 -9.05
C ALA A 248 1.60 6.03 -8.09
N LEU A 249 0.75 5.10 -7.58
CA LEU A 249 -0.34 5.38 -6.64
C LEU A 249 -0.03 4.69 -5.30
N LEU A 250 0.40 5.44 -4.30
CA LEU A 250 1.00 4.92 -3.07
C LEU A 250 0.13 5.26 -1.85
N ALA A 251 -0.47 4.25 -1.24
CA ALA A 251 -1.22 4.39 0.01
C ALA A 251 -0.30 4.12 1.21
N TYR A 252 -0.17 5.12 2.10
CA TYR A 252 0.61 5.04 3.35
C TYR A 252 1.93 4.25 3.23
N PRO A 253 2.85 4.68 2.34
CA PRO A 253 4.00 3.89 1.94
C PRO A 253 5.10 3.83 3.01
N VAL A 254 5.79 2.67 3.12
CA VAL A 254 7.03 2.50 3.88
C VAL A 254 8.21 2.57 2.91
N VAL A 255 8.74 3.76 2.65
CA VAL A 255 9.78 3.97 1.62
C VAL A 255 11.15 4.38 2.17
N HIS A 256 11.30 4.37 3.50
CA HIS A 256 12.57 4.57 4.20
C HIS A 256 12.90 3.34 5.05
N ALA A 257 14.17 2.99 5.15
CA ALA A 257 14.65 1.83 5.92
C ALA A 257 15.73 2.18 6.94
N GLY A 258 16.84 2.72 6.48
CA GLY A 258 18.01 2.98 7.34
C GLY A 258 17.94 4.30 8.12
N HIS A 259 17.30 5.32 7.54
CA HIS A 259 17.13 6.64 8.15
C HIS A 259 15.67 7.04 8.16
N TRP A 260 14.98 6.67 9.24
CA TRP A 260 13.57 6.99 9.36
C TRP A 260 13.36 8.48 9.57
N PRO A 261 12.53 9.16 8.77
CA PRO A 261 12.28 10.59 8.92
C PRO A 261 11.63 10.91 10.27
N ALA A 262 12.14 11.93 10.94
CA ALA A 262 11.53 12.38 12.19
C ALA A 262 10.12 12.92 11.95
N PRO A 263 9.12 12.57 12.78
CA PRO A 263 7.78 13.12 12.70
C PRO A 263 7.80 14.62 12.98
N SER A 264 6.89 15.38 12.37
CA SER A 264 6.62 16.76 12.75
C SER A 264 6.13 16.84 14.21
N GLY A 265 6.21 18.02 14.82
CA GLY A 265 5.70 18.18 16.20
C GLY A 265 4.18 17.86 16.30
N GLU A 266 3.42 18.16 15.27
CA GLU A 266 1.99 17.82 15.19
C GLU A 266 1.80 16.30 15.12
N LEU A 267 2.53 15.61 14.25
CA LEU A 267 2.46 14.16 14.14
C LEU A 267 2.94 13.46 15.42
N ALA A 268 4.03 13.94 16.03
CA ALA A 268 4.52 13.38 17.29
C ALA A 268 3.48 13.47 18.42
N ALA A 269 2.76 14.59 18.52
CA ALA A 269 1.67 14.74 19.49
C ALA A 269 0.52 13.75 19.22
N ARG A 270 0.11 13.57 17.95
CA ARG A 270 -0.91 12.59 17.59
C ARG A 270 -0.50 11.15 17.92
N LEU A 271 0.72 10.81 17.58
CA LEU A 271 1.26 9.48 17.84
C LEU A 271 1.34 9.17 19.36
N ALA A 272 1.57 10.18 20.19
CA ALA A 272 1.57 10.02 21.66
C ALA A 272 0.17 9.67 22.21
N ASP A 273 -0.89 10.17 21.59
CA ASP A 273 -2.28 9.94 22.00
C ASP A 273 -2.91 8.67 21.41
N MET A 274 -2.23 8.02 20.45
CA MET A 274 -2.75 6.80 19.80
C MET A 274 -2.77 5.61 20.76
N PRO A 275 -3.78 4.71 20.62
CA PRO A 275 -3.68 3.37 21.22
C PRO A 275 -2.38 2.68 20.82
N GLN A 276 -1.65 2.17 21.82
CA GLN A 276 -0.31 1.65 21.59
C GLN A 276 -0.27 0.47 20.61
N VAL A 277 -1.31 -0.36 20.58
CA VAL A 277 -1.43 -1.51 19.67
C VAL A 277 -1.50 -1.10 18.19
N LEU A 278 -1.89 0.14 17.88
CA LEU A 278 -1.91 0.67 16.51
C LEU A 278 -0.57 1.30 16.09
N ARG A 279 0.41 1.36 17.00
CA ARG A 279 1.70 1.98 16.73
C ARG A 279 2.63 1.02 15.99
N LEU A 280 3.42 1.59 15.11
CA LEU A 280 4.54 0.93 14.42
C LEU A 280 5.84 1.67 14.82
N PRO A 281 6.34 1.45 16.03
CA PRO A 281 7.54 2.14 16.51
C PRO A 281 8.77 1.79 15.68
N ALA A 282 9.80 2.61 15.76
CA ALA A 282 10.96 2.54 14.87
C ALA A 282 11.73 1.20 14.94
N ASP A 283 11.76 0.54 16.09
CA ASP A 283 12.37 -0.78 16.27
C ASP A 283 11.58 -1.88 15.56
N ILE A 284 10.25 -1.82 15.59
CA ILE A 284 9.39 -2.73 14.83
C ILE A 284 9.57 -2.51 13.32
N LEU A 285 9.57 -1.24 12.88
CA LEU A 285 9.79 -0.91 11.47
C LEU A 285 11.17 -1.37 10.98
N ALA A 286 12.20 -1.19 11.81
CA ALA A 286 13.54 -1.67 11.49
C ALA A 286 13.57 -3.19 11.32
N LEU A 287 12.97 -3.94 12.26
CA LEU A 287 12.89 -5.39 12.20
C LEU A 287 12.17 -5.90 10.95
N MET A 288 11.01 -5.29 10.62
CA MET A 288 10.24 -5.64 9.41
C MET A 288 11.04 -5.37 8.14
N ASN A 289 11.72 -4.22 8.07
CA ASN A 289 12.53 -3.83 6.93
C ASN A 289 13.76 -4.72 6.78
N GLU A 290 14.44 -5.07 7.88
CA GLU A 290 15.59 -5.98 7.87
C GLU A 290 15.18 -7.41 7.51
N ASN A 291 14.02 -7.87 7.96
CA ASN A 291 13.47 -9.14 7.48
C ASN A 291 13.20 -9.13 5.98
N TYR A 292 12.56 -8.07 5.45
CA TYR A 292 12.34 -7.94 4.01
C TYR A 292 13.65 -7.95 3.22
N LEU A 293 14.69 -7.29 3.72
CA LEU A 293 15.99 -7.20 3.06
C LEU A 293 16.84 -8.48 3.19
N GLY A 294 16.58 -9.31 4.20
CA GLY A 294 17.47 -10.41 4.57
C GLY A 294 18.81 -9.91 5.15
N GLY A 295 18.84 -8.68 5.67
CA GLY A 295 20.03 -8.05 6.18
C GLY A 295 19.80 -6.63 6.71
N PRO A 296 20.88 -5.93 7.14
CA PRO A 296 20.76 -4.63 7.78
C PRO A 296 20.09 -3.58 6.89
N ALA A 297 19.19 -2.80 7.45
CA ALA A 297 18.46 -1.73 6.75
C ALA A 297 19.39 -0.69 6.08
N ARG A 298 20.58 -0.43 6.67
CA ARG A 298 21.57 0.50 6.10
C ARG A 298 22.15 0.06 4.74
N ASP A 299 22.03 -1.22 4.39
CA ASP A 299 22.54 -1.79 3.15
C ASP A 299 21.43 -1.94 2.07
N ALA A 300 20.25 -1.37 2.32
CA ALA A 300 19.10 -1.48 1.44
C ALA A 300 19.39 -0.92 0.03
N PRO A 301 19.15 -1.69 -1.04
CA PRO A 301 19.25 -1.16 -2.38
C PRO A 301 18.14 -0.13 -2.66
N PRO A 302 18.39 0.87 -3.53
CA PRO A 302 17.41 1.94 -3.80
C PRO A 302 16.04 1.46 -4.23
N CYS A 303 15.94 0.34 -4.96
CA CYS A 303 14.65 -0.20 -5.40
C CYS A 303 13.86 -0.91 -4.28
N ALA A 304 14.48 -1.27 -3.15
CA ALA A 304 13.78 -1.83 -2.01
C ALA A 304 13.10 -0.73 -1.18
N PHE A 305 13.80 0.38 -0.93
CA PHE A 305 13.31 1.54 -0.19
C PHE A 305 13.74 2.83 -0.88
N VAL A 306 12.87 3.35 -1.73
CA VAL A 306 13.18 4.41 -2.70
C VAL A 306 13.49 5.76 -2.04
N GLY A 307 12.92 6.04 -0.88
CA GLY A 307 13.07 7.32 -0.19
C GLY A 307 14.43 7.51 0.45
N ASP A 308 15.01 6.45 1.02
CA ASP A 308 16.30 6.54 1.73
C ASP A 308 16.90 5.12 1.86
N GLY A 309 17.40 4.57 0.76
CA GLY A 309 18.01 3.24 0.75
C GLY A 309 19.07 3.08 1.85
N ASN A 310 20.31 3.36 1.58
CA ASN A 310 21.44 3.19 2.50
C ASN A 310 22.07 4.52 2.93
N GLY A 311 21.27 5.53 3.22
CA GLY A 311 21.72 6.89 3.55
C GLY A 311 22.04 7.77 2.33
N ALA A 312 21.87 7.24 1.13
CA ALA A 312 21.89 8.01 -0.12
C ALA A 312 20.52 7.83 -0.78
N ALA A 313 19.69 8.86 -0.78
CA ALA A 313 18.43 8.85 -1.51
C ALA A 313 18.68 8.39 -2.95
N ALA A 314 17.77 7.57 -3.49
CA ALA A 314 17.81 7.24 -4.90
C ALA A 314 17.81 8.51 -5.74
N ASP A 315 18.48 8.52 -6.88
CA ASP A 315 18.25 9.57 -7.88
C ASP A 315 16.81 9.44 -8.37
N LEU A 316 15.96 10.39 -8.01
CA LEU A 316 14.56 10.42 -8.38
C LEU A 316 14.29 11.21 -9.67
N THR A 317 15.32 11.71 -10.35
CA THR A 317 15.16 12.42 -11.63
C THR A 317 14.46 11.52 -12.65
N GLY A 318 13.37 12.01 -13.23
CA GLY A 318 12.59 11.24 -14.20
C GLY A 318 11.73 10.12 -13.61
N TYR A 319 11.60 10.03 -12.28
CA TYR A 319 10.61 9.15 -11.64
C TYR A 319 9.20 9.49 -12.15
N PRO A 320 8.31 8.49 -12.37
CA PRO A 320 6.97 8.76 -12.88
C PRO A 320 6.16 9.69 -11.95
N PRO A 321 5.16 10.41 -12.47
CA PRO A 321 4.22 11.15 -11.62
C PRO A 321 3.70 10.28 -10.47
N ALA A 322 3.58 10.84 -9.26
CA ALA A 322 3.22 10.10 -8.08
C ALA A 322 2.04 10.72 -7.33
N TYR A 323 1.19 9.86 -6.79
CA TYR A 323 0.17 10.20 -5.82
C TYR A 323 0.43 9.46 -4.52
N ILE A 324 0.53 10.18 -3.42
CA ILE A 324 0.80 9.61 -2.10
C ILE A 324 -0.35 9.96 -1.18
N GLU A 325 -0.96 8.94 -0.59
CA GLU A 325 -2.00 9.09 0.40
C GLU A 325 -1.52 8.59 1.76
N ASN A 326 -1.36 9.51 2.73
CA ASN A 326 -0.94 9.19 4.10
C ASN A 326 -2.14 9.09 5.03
N CYS A 327 -2.07 8.24 6.05
CA CYS A 327 -3.02 8.26 7.16
C CYS A 327 -2.61 9.34 8.17
N GLU A 328 -3.59 10.06 8.74
CA GLU A 328 -3.29 11.14 9.69
C GLU A 328 -2.68 10.62 11.00
N ASN A 329 -3.16 9.46 11.47
CA ASN A 329 -2.73 8.81 12.70
C ASN A 329 -1.89 7.57 12.36
N ASP A 330 -0.64 7.77 11.90
CA ASP A 330 0.19 6.71 11.37
C ASP A 330 1.69 7.04 11.55
N ASP A 331 2.44 6.11 12.09
CA ASP A 331 3.91 6.23 12.20
C ASP A 331 4.58 6.35 10.83
N LEU A 332 4.02 5.75 9.78
CA LEU A 332 4.54 5.79 8.40
C LEU A 332 4.33 7.14 7.70
N ARG A 333 3.47 8.02 8.24
CA ARG A 333 3.17 9.32 7.63
C ARG A 333 4.42 10.15 7.41
N ALA A 334 5.36 10.15 8.36
CA ALA A 334 6.62 10.88 8.20
C ALA A 334 7.43 10.43 6.97
N SER A 335 7.41 9.12 6.68
CA SER A 335 8.05 8.52 5.50
C SER A 335 7.39 8.99 4.21
N GLY A 336 6.06 8.92 4.11
CA GLY A 336 5.33 9.37 2.92
C GLY A 336 5.49 10.87 2.65
N GLU A 337 5.45 11.72 3.71
CA GLU A 337 5.68 13.16 3.59
C GLU A 337 7.11 13.51 3.17
N ALA A 338 8.11 12.78 3.68
CA ALA A 338 9.50 12.97 3.30
C ALA A 338 9.71 12.58 1.83
N PHE A 339 9.17 11.46 1.41
CA PHE A 339 9.27 11.00 0.03
C PHE A 339 8.62 11.97 -0.96
N ALA A 340 7.45 12.53 -0.62
CA ALA A 340 6.82 13.56 -1.44
C ALA A 340 7.74 14.78 -1.63
N ARG A 341 8.45 15.22 -0.57
CA ARG A 341 9.43 16.32 -0.67
C ARG A 341 10.63 15.96 -1.55
N GLN A 342 11.12 14.71 -1.45
CA GLN A 342 12.23 14.20 -2.27
C GLN A 342 11.85 14.17 -3.75
N LEU A 343 10.65 13.65 -4.08
CA LEU A 343 10.12 13.64 -5.45
C LEU A 343 9.98 15.06 -6.01
N ALA A 344 9.37 15.97 -5.25
CA ALA A 344 9.24 17.37 -5.67
C ALA A 344 10.59 18.03 -5.86
N GLY A 345 11.57 17.77 -4.99
CA GLY A 345 12.95 18.26 -5.10
C GLY A 345 13.67 17.74 -6.35
N ALA A 346 13.29 16.57 -6.84
CA ALA A 346 13.78 15.99 -8.10
C ALA A 346 13.00 16.46 -9.35
N GLY A 347 12.01 17.36 -9.19
CA GLY A 347 11.19 17.88 -10.28
C GLY A 347 10.09 16.95 -10.76
N VAL A 348 9.72 15.94 -9.96
CA VAL A 348 8.63 15.00 -10.24
C VAL A 348 7.28 15.65 -9.93
N ASP A 349 6.27 15.44 -10.79
CA ASP A 349 4.88 15.80 -10.49
C ASP A 349 4.36 14.88 -9.39
N VAL A 350 4.19 15.42 -8.17
CA VAL A 350 3.73 14.70 -7.00
C VAL A 350 2.55 15.41 -6.34
N GLU A 351 1.51 14.64 -6.06
CA GLU A 351 0.38 15.06 -5.23
C GLU A 351 0.38 14.23 -3.95
N VAL A 352 0.26 14.88 -2.80
CA VAL A 352 0.21 14.22 -1.50
C VAL A 352 -1.02 14.65 -0.73
N VAL A 353 -1.73 13.66 -0.16
CA VAL A 353 -2.93 13.85 0.66
C VAL A 353 -2.73 13.18 2.01
N THR A 354 -3.14 13.84 3.10
CA THR A 354 -3.26 13.23 4.42
C THR A 354 -4.73 12.97 4.70
N CYS A 355 -5.09 11.68 4.81
CA CYS A 355 -6.45 11.24 5.12
C CYS A 355 -6.75 11.52 6.60
N ALA A 356 -7.70 12.42 6.84
CA ALA A 356 -8.05 12.85 8.18
C ALA A 356 -8.66 11.70 9.01
N GLY A 357 -8.23 11.58 10.27
CA GLY A 357 -8.84 10.75 11.30
C GLY A 357 -8.78 9.24 11.08
N VAL A 358 -7.90 8.74 10.20
CA VAL A 358 -7.73 7.31 9.94
C VAL A 358 -6.39 6.78 10.48
N PRO A 359 -6.34 5.53 10.94
CA PRO A 359 -5.11 4.81 11.27
C PRO A 359 -4.45 4.22 10.01
N HIS A 360 -3.23 3.68 10.19
CA HIS A 360 -2.58 2.84 9.19
C HIS A 360 -3.49 1.71 8.69
N GLY A 361 -3.42 1.37 7.40
CA GLY A 361 -4.17 0.25 6.84
C GLY A 361 -5.68 0.51 6.65
N HIS A 362 -6.14 1.77 6.65
CA HIS A 362 -7.56 2.10 6.57
C HIS A 362 -8.28 1.61 5.31
N LEU A 363 -7.56 1.22 4.26
CA LEU A 363 -8.16 0.62 3.07
C LEU A 363 -8.74 -0.78 3.33
N ASN A 364 -8.37 -1.43 4.46
CA ASN A 364 -8.98 -2.68 4.91
C ASN A 364 -10.36 -2.46 5.59
N ALA A 365 -10.76 -1.23 5.86
CA ALA A 365 -11.99 -0.91 6.57
C ALA A 365 -13.22 -1.00 5.65
N VAL A 366 -13.73 -2.22 5.49
CA VAL A 366 -14.92 -2.51 4.67
C VAL A 366 -16.13 -1.72 5.17
N GLY A 367 -16.84 -1.06 4.23
CA GLY A 367 -18.02 -0.26 4.54
C GLY A 367 -17.74 1.11 5.18
N SER A 368 -16.46 1.47 5.36
CA SER A 368 -16.08 2.77 5.87
C SER A 368 -16.26 3.87 4.81
N PRO A 369 -16.95 4.98 5.11
CA PRO A 369 -17.01 6.12 4.20
C PRO A 369 -15.64 6.78 3.99
N LEU A 370 -14.70 6.60 4.91
CA LEU A 370 -13.33 7.13 4.78
C LEU A 370 -12.54 6.34 3.74
N THR A 371 -12.68 5.02 3.72
CA THR A 371 -12.14 4.15 2.66
C THR A 371 -12.73 4.49 1.29
N SER A 372 -14.06 4.68 1.22
CA SER A 372 -14.73 5.05 -0.04
C SER A 372 -14.18 6.36 -0.61
N ARG A 373 -13.88 7.37 0.23
CA ARG A 373 -13.23 8.62 -0.21
C ARG A 373 -11.82 8.42 -0.76
N SER A 374 -11.03 7.53 -0.16
CA SER A 374 -9.72 7.17 -0.69
C SER A 374 -9.84 6.53 -2.07
N LEU A 375 -10.80 5.62 -2.24
CA LEU A 375 -11.09 5.03 -3.55
C LEU A 375 -11.53 6.07 -4.58
N ASP A 376 -12.31 7.09 -4.18
CA ASP A 376 -12.71 8.19 -5.07
C ASP A 376 -11.49 9.01 -5.53
N ARG A 377 -10.51 9.28 -4.64
CA ARG A 377 -9.27 9.98 -4.99
C ARG A 377 -8.39 9.15 -5.93
N PHE A 378 -8.17 7.87 -5.63
CA PHE A 378 -7.44 6.96 -6.54
C PHE A 378 -8.13 6.85 -7.89
N ALA A 379 -9.46 6.77 -7.91
CA ALA A 379 -10.24 6.75 -9.15
C ALA A 379 -10.07 8.04 -9.96
N ALA A 380 -10.07 9.20 -9.30
CA ALA A 380 -9.81 10.48 -9.94
C ALA A 380 -8.41 10.53 -10.61
N ARG A 381 -7.40 9.91 -9.97
CA ARG A 381 -6.04 9.78 -10.57
C ARG A 381 -6.06 8.89 -11.81
N LEU A 382 -6.73 7.74 -11.75
CA LEU A 382 -6.87 6.82 -12.90
C LEU A 382 -7.73 7.40 -14.04
N ALA A 383 -8.58 8.38 -13.75
CA ALA A 383 -9.40 9.06 -14.75
C ALA A 383 -8.69 10.21 -15.48
N ARG A 384 -7.50 10.65 -15.03
CA ARG A 384 -6.73 11.71 -15.71
C ARG A 384 -6.34 11.28 -17.14
N ALA A 385 -6.16 12.25 -18.03
CA ALA A 385 -5.51 12.01 -19.31
C ALA A 385 -4.03 11.69 -19.09
N ALA A 386 -3.43 10.94 -20.02
CA ALA A 386 -1.98 10.67 -20.00
C ALA A 386 -1.19 11.91 -20.41
#